data_eb81fa5b5386d2ba0d130f0c07dd3586
#
_entry.id   eb81fa5b5386d2ba0d130f0c07dd3586
#
_cell.length_a   1.000
_cell.length_b   1.000
_cell.length_c   1.000
_cell.angle_alpha   90.00
_cell.angle_beta   90.00
_cell.angle_gamma   90.00
#
_symmetry.space_group_name_H-M   'P 1'
#
loop_
_entity.id
_entity.type
_entity.pdbx_description
1 polymer ?
#
loop_
_entity_poly.entity_id
_entity_poly.type
_entity_poly.pdbx_seq_one_letter_code
_entity_poly.pdbx_strand_id
1 'polypeptide(L)'
;MTDAIYETLIGLVSQYSPSGQERGAVEWLVTRMKVLGYDDAFIDEAGNAIGIMGQGPKQVVLLGHIDTVSGEIRVEKEGILLHGRGCVDAKGPLACFVDAVAQVGALDVWQFVVIGAVEEERDSEGARFVVTQYKPDFAIIGEPNHWDRVALGYKGSAWANLTIRRGQAHTASGEETACESALELWLRIKADVESFNAHKPKVFDQLLLTLSGMDSDSNDFEQWARLKVGVRLPVDVSPDDWYGKLNEVAGGALVEPTGFAVPAWRCEKNTQLVRAFLSGIRSQGGEPRFVYKTGTADLNIVAPVWKCPALVYGPGDSALDHTPNENINLEEYVKAVQILSAALNGLTKMNKMQSNV
;
A
#
# COMPACT_ATOMS: atom_id res chain seq x y z
N MET A 1 -19.05 21.27 -17.08
CA MET A 1 -18.51 21.28 -15.68
C MET A 1 -17.10 21.79 -15.78
N THR A 2 -16.74 22.77 -15.03
CA THR A 2 -15.43 23.42 -15.07
C THR A 2 -14.38 22.43 -14.54
N ASP A 3 -13.17 22.41 -15.13
CA ASP A 3 -12.05 21.54 -14.72
C ASP A 3 -11.63 21.74 -13.25
N ALA A 4 -12.20 22.72 -12.55
CA ALA A 4 -11.97 23.01 -11.14
C ALA A 4 -12.22 21.82 -10.17
N ILE A 5 -13.15 20.92 -10.50
CA ILE A 5 -13.43 19.73 -9.68
C ILE A 5 -12.31 18.69 -9.75
N TYR A 6 -11.44 18.76 -10.76
CA TYR A 6 -10.32 17.85 -10.97
C TYR A 6 -8.97 18.50 -10.69
N GLU A 7 -8.96 19.75 -10.21
CA GLU A 7 -7.74 20.54 -10.08
C GLU A 7 -6.72 19.89 -9.15
N THR A 8 -7.18 19.31 -8.02
CA THR A 8 -6.28 18.58 -7.10
C THR A 8 -5.68 17.35 -7.77
N LEU A 9 -6.51 16.55 -8.44
CA LEU A 9 -6.06 15.33 -9.14
C LEU A 9 -5.09 15.67 -10.27
N ILE A 10 -5.49 16.54 -11.21
CA ILE A 10 -4.67 16.90 -12.38
C ILE A 10 -3.36 17.54 -11.94
N GLY A 11 -3.43 18.49 -10.99
CA GLY A 11 -2.26 19.19 -10.50
C GLY A 11 -1.27 18.27 -9.80
N LEU A 12 -1.75 17.34 -8.96
CA LEU A 12 -0.88 16.38 -8.26
C LEU A 12 -0.26 15.37 -9.22
N VAL A 13 -1.03 14.83 -10.17
CA VAL A 13 -0.53 13.90 -11.20
C VAL A 13 0.50 14.58 -12.11
N SER A 14 0.36 15.89 -12.35
CA SER A 14 1.32 16.68 -13.15
C SER A 14 2.68 16.87 -12.47
N GLN A 15 2.80 16.54 -11.18
CA GLN A 15 4.07 16.56 -10.47
C GLN A 15 4.69 15.14 -10.54
N TYR A 16 5.50 14.83 -11.55
CA TYR A 16 6.16 13.53 -11.60
C TYR A 16 7.07 13.35 -10.39
N SER A 17 6.86 12.27 -9.62
CA SER A 17 7.49 12.05 -8.31
C SER A 17 7.83 10.58 -8.06
N PRO A 18 8.79 10.00 -8.80
CA PRO A 18 9.27 8.66 -8.48
C PRO A 18 9.92 8.65 -7.10
N SER A 19 9.87 7.48 -6.40
CA SER A 19 10.42 7.34 -5.04
C SER A 19 11.83 7.93 -4.91
N GLY A 20 12.02 8.80 -3.92
CA GLY A 20 13.23 9.59 -3.69
C GLY A 20 13.28 10.92 -4.46
N GLN A 21 12.22 11.29 -5.21
CA GLN A 21 12.14 12.56 -5.96
C GLN A 21 10.78 13.26 -5.76
N GLU A 22 10.15 13.10 -4.59
CA GLU A 22 8.77 13.52 -4.32
C GLU A 22 8.63 15.01 -3.98
N ARG A 23 9.72 15.70 -3.69
CA ARG A 23 9.71 17.05 -3.12
C ARG A 23 8.80 18.02 -3.87
N GLY A 24 8.82 18.02 -5.20
CA GLY A 24 7.96 18.91 -6.00
C GLY A 24 6.47 18.62 -5.81
N ALA A 25 6.08 17.35 -5.76
CA ALA A 25 4.72 16.93 -5.52
C ALA A 25 4.26 17.26 -4.09
N VAL A 26 5.14 17.08 -3.10
CA VAL A 26 4.89 17.42 -1.69
C VAL A 26 4.68 18.92 -1.50
N GLU A 27 5.57 19.77 -2.04
CA GLU A 27 5.44 21.22 -1.95
C GLU A 27 4.18 21.73 -2.66
N TRP A 28 3.84 21.13 -3.81
CA TRP A 28 2.62 21.43 -4.52
C TRP A 28 1.37 21.06 -3.70
N LEU A 29 1.34 19.85 -3.13
CA LEU A 29 0.19 19.36 -2.36
C LEU A 29 -0.04 20.19 -1.09
N VAL A 30 1.02 20.53 -0.35
CA VAL A 30 0.95 21.43 0.81
C VAL A 30 0.36 22.79 0.41
N THR A 31 0.80 23.36 -0.71
CA THR A 31 0.25 24.60 -1.23
C THR A 31 -1.23 24.46 -1.59
N ARG A 32 -1.59 23.34 -2.24
CA ARG A 32 -2.98 23.05 -2.62
C ARG A 32 -3.89 22.93 -1.40
N MET A 33 -3.47 22.22 -0.34
CA MET A 33 -4.24 22.09 0.90
C MET A 33 -4.47 23.46 1.57
N LYS A 34 -3.48 24.37 1.57
CA LYS A 34 -3.67 25.75 2.05
C LYS A 34 -4.71 26.51 1.24
N VAL A 35 -4.68 26.40 -0.09
CA VAL A 35 -5.67 27.04 -0.99
C VAL A 35 -7.08 26.48 -0.74
N LEU A 36 -7.20 25.18 -0.39
CA LEU A 36 -8.47 24.54 -0.07
C LEU A 36 -9.00 24.86 1.34
N GLY A 37 -8.26 25.65 2.13
CA GLY A 37 -8.70 26.11 3.45
C GLY A 37 -8.46 25.12 4.58
N TYR A 38 -7.45 24.26 4.47
CA TYR A 38 -6.97 23.48 5.61
C TYR A 38 -6.44 24.42 6.69
N ASP A 39 -6.71 24.09 7.96
CA ASP A 39 -6.28 24.91 9.11
C ASP A 39 -4.76 24.95 9.24
N ASP A 40 -4.07 23.88 8.88
CA ASP A 40 -2.62 23.83 8.73
C ASP A 40 -2.21 22.88 7.58
N ALA A 41 -1.11 23.22 6.92
CA ALA A 41 -0.49 22.34 5.94
C ALA A 41 1.03 22.60 5.86
N PHE A 42 1.83 21.54 6.02
CA PHE A 42 3.27 21.61 6.13
C PHE A 42 3.95 20.33 5.63
N ILE A 43 5.26 20.37 5.54
CA ILE A 43 6.10 19.19 5.26
C ILE A 43 6.70 18.74 6.58
N ASP A 44 6.58 17.46 6.91
CA ASP A 44 7.17 16.90 8.13
C ASP A 44 8.67 16.56 7.95
N GLU A 45 9.30 16.03 9.01
CA GLU A 45 10.73 15.72 9.01
C GLU A 45 11.13 14.58 8.08
N ALA A 46 10.19 13.69 7.72
CA ALA A 46 10.40 12.62 6.73
C ALA A 46 10.17 13.10 5.28
N GLY A 47 9.63 14.31 5.11
CA GLY A 47 9.30 14.85 3.79
C GLY A 47 7.87 14.59 3.35
N ASN A 48 7.00 14.08 4.21
CA ASN A 48 5.59 13.87 3.89
C ASN A 48 4.83 15.21 3.78
N ALA A 49 3.83 15.27 2.90
CA ALA A 49 2.87 16.36 2.88
C ALA A 49 1.78 16.11 3.94
N ILE A 50 1.65 17.01 4.91
CA ILE A 50 0.66 16.94 5.97
C ILE A 50 -0.36 18.05 5.81
N GLY A 51 -1.66 17.70 5.87
CA GLY A 51 -2.77 18.66 5.93
C GLY A 51 -3.68 18.38 7.11
N ILE A 52 -4.00 19.41 7.89
CA ILE A 52 -4.85 19.30 9.08
C ILE A 52 -6.11 20.14 8.88
N MET A 53 -7.28 19.53 9.13
CA MET A 53 -8.58 20.17 9.11
C MET A 53 -9.33 19.87 10.41
N GLY A 54 -9.71 20.89 11.17
CA GLY A 54 -10.33 20.80 12.49
C GLY A 54 -9.32 20.66 13.62
N GLN A 55 -9.78 20.93 14.85
CA GLN A 55 -8.95 20.97 16.06
C GLN A 55 -9.51 20.10 17.19
N GLY A 56 -10.42 19.18 16.86
CA GLY A 56 -11.05 18.32 17.84
C GLY A 56 -10.11 17.26 18.42
N PRO A 57 -10.48 16.68 19.58
CA PRO A 57 -9.67 15.66 20.25
C PRO A 57 -9.73 14.28 19.58
N LYS A 58 -10.70 14.04 18.69
CA LYS A 58 -10.82 12.80 17.93
C LYS A 58 -10.16 12.94 16.58
N GLN A 59 -9.44 11.93 16.15
CA GLN A 59 -8.61 12.01 14.96
C GLN A 59 -8.98 10.93 13.92
N VAL A 60 -9.11 11.36 12.67
CA VAL A 60 -9.13 10.48 11.50
C VAL A 60 -7.88 10.76 10.68
N VAL A 61 -7.04 9.76 10.50
CA VAL A 61 -5.89 9.85 9.59
C VAL A 61 -6.27 9.24 8.24
N LEU A 62 -6.04 10.01 7.17
CA LEU A 62 -6.18 9.61 5.79
C LEU A 62 -4.77 9.58 5.18
N LEU A 63 -4.20 8.39 5.05
CA LEU A 63 -2.82 8.16 4.61
C LEU A 63 -2.83 7.61 3.19
N GLY A 64 -2.31 8.35 2.24
CA GLY A 64 -2.02 7.90 0.87
C GLY A 64 -0.59 8.22 0.52
N HIS A 65 -0.02 7.56 -0.48
CA HIS A 65 1.35 7.86 -0.91
C HIS A 65 1.38 8.86 -2.07
N ILE A 66 2.49 9.61 -2.15
CA ILE A 66 2.68 10.68 -3.12
C ILE A 66 3.74 10.32 -4.17
N ASP A 67 4.55 9.32 -3.87
CA ASP A 67 5.52 8.78 -4.81
C ASP A 67 4.86 7.84 -5.83
N THR A 68 5.63 7.47 -6.83
CA THR A 68 5.23 6.53 -7.89
C THR A 68 6.42 5.66 -8.27
N VAL A 69 6.17 4.55 -8.93
CA VAL A 69 7.22 3.86 -9.67
C VAL A 69 7.79 4.75 -10.77
N SER A 70 8.97 4.42 -11.26
CA SER A 70 9.59 5.10 -12.39
C SER A 70 8.83 4.87 -13.70
N GLY A 71 9.01 5.77 -14.67
CA GLY A 71 8.36 5.73 -15.97
C GLY A 71 7.27 6.80 -16.09
N GLU A 72 7.68 8.00 -16.50
CA GLU A 72 6.77 9.12 -16.70
C GLU A 72 5.74 8.82 -17.79
N ILE A 73 4.48 9.17 -17.53
CA ILE A 73 3.37 9.11 -18.47
C ILE A 73 2.87 10.53 -18.66
N ARG A 74 2.77 11.00 -19.90
CA ARG A 74 2.25 12.33 -20.19
C ARG A 74 0.86 12.50 -19.61
N VAL A 75 0.67 13.58 -18.84
CA VAL A 75 -0.64 13.91 -18.29
C VAL A 75 -1.54 14.44 -19.40
N GLU A 76 -2.59 13.70 -19.71
CA GLU A 76 -3.51 14.03 -20.79
C GLU A 76 -4.93 13.58 -20.44
N LYS A 77 -5.89 14.46 -20.71
CA LYS A 77 -7.31 14.16 -20.52
C LYS A 77 -7.92 13.73 -21.88
N GLU A 78 -8.36 12.50 -21.95
CA GLU A 78 -9.05 11.95 -23.11
C GLU A 78 -10.51 11.58 -22.74
N GLY A 79 -11.44 12.44 -23.11
CA GLY A 79 -12.85 12.28 -22.71
C GLY A 79 -13.04 12.29 -21.19
N ILE A 80 -13.44 11.13 -20.63
CA ILE A 80 -13.62 10.94 -19.17
C ILE A 80 -12.40 10.32 -18.50
N LEU A 81 -11.34 10.04 -19.24
CA LEU A 81 -10.11 9.45 -18.71
C LEU A 81 -9.03 10.51 -18.53
N LEU A 82 -8.32 10.44 -17.42
CA LEU A 82 -7.07 11.17 -17.17
C LEU A 82 -5.93 10.17 -17.19
N HIS A 83 -5.01 10.32 -18.13
CA HIS A 83 -3.76 9.55 -18.21
C HIS A 83 -2.66 10.27 -17.42
N GLY A 84 -1.77 9.52 -16.79
CA GLY A 84 -0.62 10.06 -16.06
C GLY A 84 -0.10 9.08 -15.02
N ARG A 85 1.20 9.05 -14.81
CA ARG A 85 1.82 8.20 -13.79
C ARG A 85 1.34 8.61 -12.39
N GLY A 86 0.84 7.63 -11.62
CA GLY A 86 0.28 7.85 -10.29
C GLY A 86 -1.20 8.26 -10.28
N CYS A 87 -1.85 8.45 -11.45
CA CYS A 87 -3.26 8.81 -11.45
C CYS A 87 -4.16 7.72 -10.84
N VAL A 88 -3.68 6.47 -10.79
CA VAL A 88 -4.30 5.34 -10.11
C VAL A 88 -3.52 5.01 -8.84
N ASP A 89 -2.21 4.79 -8.93
CA ASP A 89 -1.37 4.31 -7.84
C ASP A 89 -0.32 5.36 -7.40
N ALA A 90 -0.59 6.14 -6.29
CA ALA A 90 -1.91 6.33 -5.69
C ALA A 90 -2.23 7.82 -5.48
N LYS A 91 -1.78 8.72 -6.42
CA LYS A 91 -2.15 10.15 -6.34
C LYS A 91 -3.65 10.38 -6.54
N GLY A 92 -4.34 9.50 -7.28
CA GLY A 92 -5.79 9.54 -7.41
C GLY A 92 -6.50 9.36 -6.06
N PRO A 93 -6.24 8.27 -5.31
CA PRO A 93 -6.70 8.09 -3.94
C PRO A 93 -6.30 9.24 -3.00
N LEU A 94 -5.06 9.73 -3.06
CA LEU A 94 -4.58 10.84 -2.23
C LEU A 94 -5.31 12.15 -2.55
N ALA A 95 -5.47 12.49 -3.82
CA ALA A 95 -6.24 13.66 -4.25
C ALA A 95 -7.72 13.57 -3.82
N CYS A 96 -8.30 12.37 -3.88
CA CYS A 96 -9.64 12.10 -3.36
C CYS A 96 -9.74 12.40 -1.86
N PHE A 97 -8.73 12.07 -1.07
CA PHE A 97 -8.68 12.39 0.36
C PHE A 97 -8.66 13.89 0.60
N VAL A 98 -7.78 14.59 -0.11
CA VAL A 98 -7.66 16.06 0.00
C VAL A 98 -8.97 16.75 -0.34
N ASP A 99 -9.58 16.41 -1.46
CA ASP A 99 -10.83 17.05 -1.89
C ASP A 99 -12.02 16.70 -0.97
N ALA A 100 -12.10 15.45 -0.50
CA ALA A 100 -13.18 15.02 0.39
C ALA A 100 -13.12 15.71 1.76
N VAL A 101 -11.92 15.83 2.35
CA VAL A 101 -11.74 16.54 3.62
C VAL A 101 -12.03 18.04 3.46
N ALA A 102 -11.60 18.65 2.36
CA ALA A 102 -11.93 20.05 2.06
C ALA A 102 -13.46 20.29 1.92
N GLN A 103 -14.18 19.33 1.31
CA GLN A 103 -15.65 19.39 1.20
C GLN A 103 -16.37 19.25 2.55
N VAL A 104 -15.84 18.42 3.46
CA VAL A 104 -16.38 18.24 4.81
C VAL A 104 -16.12 19.47 5.66
N GLY A 105 -14.94 20.07 5.53
CA GLY A 105 -14.48 21.19 6.33
C GLY A 105 -14.16 20.84 7.77
N ALA A 106 -13.85 21.86 8.56
CA ALA A 106 -13.53 21.71 9.98
C ALA A 106 -14.78 21.34 10.80
N LEU A 107 -14.60 20.41 11.74
CA LEU A 107 -15.65 19.94 12.65
C LEU A 107 -15.17 20.03 14.11
N ASP A 108 -16.03 20.54 15.01
CA ASP A 108 -15.68 20.89 16.40
C ASP A 108 -15.01 19.77 17.23
N VAL A 109 -15.37 18.50 16.97
CA VAL A 109 -14.92 17.35 17.78
C VAL A 109 -13.85 16.54 17.05
N TRP A 110 -13.65 16.81 15.77
CA TRP A 110 -12.80 16.01 14.91
C TRP A 110 -11.62 16.80 14.34
N GLN A 111 -10.53 16.10 14.18
CA GLN A 111 -9.36 16.51 13.40
C GLN A 111 -9.16 15.50 12.28
N PHE A 112 -9.18 15.95 11.05
CA PHE A 112 -8.77 15.16 9.88
C PHE A 112 -7.32 15.46 9.57
N VAL A 113 -6.50 14.43 9.48
CA VAL A 113 -5.10 14.53 9.09
C VAL A 113 -4.94 13.80 7.76
N VAL A 114 -4.70 14.55 6.69
CA VAL A 114 -4.38 13.99 5.37
C VAL A 114 -2.88 13.96 5.22
N ILE A 115 -2.36 12.81 4.84
CA ILE A 115 -0.92 12.54 4.72
C ILE A 115 -0.64 12.05 3.31
N GLY A 116 0.20 12.77 2.56
CA GLY A 116 0.85 12.30 1.34
C GLY A 116 2.22 11.74 1.70
N ALA A 117 2.28 10.44 1.94
CA ALA A 117 3.51 9.76 2.38
C ALA A 117 4.50 9.60 1.23
N VAL A 118 5.78 9.68 1.55
CA VAL A 118 6.88 9.45 0.62
C VAL A 118 7.36 8.00 0.68
N GLU A 119 7.93 7.52 -0.44
CA GLU A 119 8.65 6.23 -0.55
C GLU A 119 7.81 4.97 -0.25
N GLU A 120 6.49 4.96 -0.48
CA GLU A 120 5.67 3.74 -0.37
C GLU A 120 6.16 2.66 -1.32
N GLU A 121 6.44 3.04 -2.56
CA GLU A 121 6.90 2.16 -3.65
C GLU A 121 8.34 1.62 -3.44
N ARG A 122 8.94 1.91 -2.29
CA ARG A 122 10.30 1.49 -1.94
C ARG A 122 10.38 0.92 -0.51
N ASP A 123 10.65 1.76 0.48
CA ASP A 123 10.88 1.36 1.87
C ASP A 123 9.83 1.93 2.85
N SER A 124 8.78 2.59 2.35
CA SER A 124 7.68 3.23 3.11
C SER A 124 8.19 4.14 4.24
N GLU A 125 9.25 4.92 4.01
CA GLU A 125 9.83 5.79 5.04
C GLU A 125 8.83 6.78 5.60
N GLY A 126 7.97 7.33 4.74
CA GLY A 126 6.91 8.24 5.13
C GLY A 126 5.94 7.62 6.14
N ALA A 127 5.38 6.45 5.83
CA ALA A 127 4.45 5.74 6.72
C ALA A 127 5.13 5.30 8.02
N ARG A 128 6.37 4.84 7.97
CA ARG A 128 7.17 4.44 9.14
C ARG A 128 7.46 5.61 10.08
N PHE A 129 7.59 6.82 9.56
CA PHE A 129 7.74 8.02 10.36
C PHE A 129 6.41 8.39 11.04
N VAL A 130 5.33 8.54 10.27
CA VAL A 130 4.04 9.02 10.80
C VAL A 130 3.37 8.05 11.76
N VAL A 131 3.67 6.76 11.66
CA VAL A 131 3.09 5.74 12.56
C VAL A 131 3.35 6.02 14.05
N THR A 132 4.45 6.69 14.36
CA THR A 132 4.80 7.09 15.73
C THR A 132 4.32 8.50 16.10
N GLN A 133 3.92 9.32 15.12
CA GLN A 133 3.52 10.70 15.33
C GLN A 133 2.02 10.83 15.62
N TYR A 134 1.21 9.89 15.14
CA TYR A 134 -0.26 9.96 15.22
C TYR A 134 -0.83 8.76 15.98
N LYS A 135 -1.97 8.98 16.64
CA LYS A 135 -2.75 7.95 17.32
C LYS A 135 -4.23 8.12 17.00
N PRO A 136 -4.64 7.75 15.76
CA PRO A 136 -5.99 8.03 15.29
C PRO A 136 -7.06 7.16 15.96
N ASP A 137 -8.31 7.68 16.01
CA ASP A 137 -9.52 6.90 16.29
C ASP A 137 -9.94 6.05 15.08
N PHE A 138 -9.65 6.52 13.87
CA PHE A 138 -9.90 5.83 12.60
C PHE A 138 -8.78 6.10 11.59
N ALA A 139 -8.45 5.10 10.77
CA ALA A 139 -7.48 5.23 9.69
C ALA A 139 -8.08 4.81 8.34
N ILE A 140 -7.81 5.59 7.31
CA ILE A 140 -8.20 5.31 5.92
C ILE A 140 -6.93 5.35 5.09
N ILE A 141 -6.60 4.24 4.43
CA ILE A 141 -5.41 4.15 3.58
C ILE A 141 -5.82 4.32 2.13
N GLY A 142 -5.05 5.10 1.38
CA GLY A 142 -5.34 5.51 0.02
C GLY A 142 -4.73 4.61 -1.02
N GLU A 143 -5.51 3.65 -1.53
CA GLU A 143 -5.10 2.73 -2.58
C GLU A 143 -6.21 2.52 -3.60
N PRO A 144 -5.90 2.19 -4.87
CA PRO A 144 -6.91 2.00 -5.89
C PRO A 144 -7.74 0.74 -5.65
N ASN A 145 -9.06 0.93 -5.54
CA ASN A 145 -10.00 -0.15 -5.25
C ASN A 145 -11.31 -0.03 -6.03
N HIS A 146 -11.42 0.89 -6.96
CA HIS A 146 -12.67 1.42 -7.48
C HIS A 146 -13.54 2.11 -6.41
N TRP A 147 -14.45 2.98 -6.87
CA TRP A 147 -15.29 3.80 -6.00
C TRP A 147 -16.31 3.01 -5.15
N ASP A 148 -16.68 1.78 -5.58
CA ASP A 148 -17.71 0.93 -4.97
C ASP A 148 -17.15 -0.19 -4.08
N ARG A 149 -15.82 -0.22 -3.85
CA ARG A 149 -15.16 -1.28 -3.10
C ARG A 149 -14.41 -0.75 -1.90
N VAL A 150 -14.33 -1.59 -0.86
CA VAL A 150 -13.54 -1.35 0.34
C VAL A 150 -12.58 -2.51 0.51
N ALA A 151 -11.27 -2.23 0.52
CA ALA A 151 -10.30 -3.27 0.83
C ALA A 151 -10.12 -3.38 2.36
N LEU A 152 -10.17 -4.64 2.84
CA LEU A 152 -10.09 -4.99 4.25
C LEU A 152 -8.84 -5.79 4.59
N GLY A 153 -7.85 -5.82 3.73
CA GLY A 153 -6.61 -6.50 4.05
C GLY A 153 -5.64 -6.57 2.88
N TYR A 154 -4.38 -6.60 3.26
CA TYR A 154 -3.22 -6.75 2.39
C TYR A 154 -2.34 -7.89 2.89
N LYS A 155 -1.72 -8.62 1.96
CA LYS A 155 -0.74 -9.65 2.32
C LYS A 155 0.53 -8.98 2.86
N GLY A 156 1.30 -9.73 3.65
CA GLY A 156 2.65 -9.35 4.02
C GLY A 156 3.64 -9.64 2.89
N SER A 157 4.88 -9.22 3.10
CA SER A 157 5.98 -9.47 2.18
C SER A 157 7.27 -9.72 2.94
N ALA A 158 8.04 -10.72 2.48
CA ALA A 158 9.38 -10.98 2.98
C ALA A 158 10.27 -11.45 1.81
N TRP A 159 11.52 -10.97 1.81
CA TRP A 159 12.50 -11.27 0.77
C TRP A 159 13.80 -11.77 1.40
N ALA A 160 14.48 -12.70 0.73
CA ALA A 160 15.79 -13.18 1.15
C ALA A 160 16.66 -13.56 -0.05
N ASN A 161 17.97 -13.41 0.11
CA ASN A 161 18.94 -14.08 -0.72
C ASN A 161 19.32 -15.41 -0.07
N LEU A 162 19.32 -16.48 -0.84
CA LEU A 162 19.76 -17.81 -0.41
C LEU A 162 21.04 -18.16 -1.16
N THR A 163 22.18 -18.18 -0.47
CA THR A 163 23.49 -18.43 -1.09
C THR A 163 24.00 -19.80 -0.73
N ILE A 164 24.23 -20.63 -1.74
CA ILE A 164 24.83 -21.96 -1.64
C ILE A 164 26.28 -21.85 -2.08
N ARG A 165 27.19 -22.47 -1.32
CA ARG A 165 28.61 -22.60 -1.67
C ARG A 165 29.02 -24.06 -1.71
N ARG A 166 29.86 -24.43 -2.69
CA ARG A 166 30.45 -25.75 -2.87
C ARG A 166 31.93 -25.59 -3.22
N GLY A 167 32.73 -26.58 -2.83
CA GLY A 167 34.10 -26.69 -3.34
C GLY A 167 34.12 -26.98 -4.84
N GLN A 168 35.18 -26.57 -5.52
CA GLN A 168 35.41 -27.02 -6.91
C GLN A 168 35.68 -28.51 -6.94
N ALA A 169 35.03 -29.20 -7.85
CA ALA A 169 35.24 -30.63 -8.12
C ALA A 169 35.33 -30.87 -9.63
N HIS A 170 35.99 -31.94 -9.99
CA HIS A 170 36.03 -32.34 -11.39
C HIS A 170 34.62 -32.74 -11.88
N THR A 171 34.21 -32.29 -13.05
CA THR A 171 32.85 -32.54 -13.57
C THR A 171 32.49 -34.04 -13.67
N ALA A 172 33.47 -34.94 -13.68
CA ALA A 172 33.26 -36.37 -13.67
C ALA A 172 33.27 -37.00 -12.27
N SER A 173 33.38 -36.22 -11.19
CA SER A 173 33.36 -36.74 -9.81
C SER A 173 31.99 -37.21 -9.35
N GLY A 174 30.90 -36.68 -9.98
CA GLY A 174 29.53 -36.91 -9.57
C GLY A 174 29.13 -36.08 -8.33
N GLU A 175 29.99 -35.17 -7.88
CA GLU A 175 29.64 -34.23 -6.81
C GLU A 175 28.68 -33.16 -7.32
N GLU A 176 27.72 -32.82 -6.47
CA GLU A 176 26.70 -31.84 -6.76
C GLU A 176 27.27 -30.41 -6.84
N THR A 177 26.98 -29.71 -7.90
CA THR A 177 27.37 -28.30 -8.09
C THR A 177 26.54 -27.34 -7.22
N ALA A 178 27.05 -26.12 -7.03
CA ALA A 178 26.28 -25.07 -6.33
C ALA A 178 24.97 -24.76 -7.04
N CYS A 179 24.96 -24.80 -8.38
CA CYS A 179 23.74 -24.54 -9.17
C CYS A 179 22.70 -25.66 -9.00
N GLU A 180 23.12 -26.95 -9.02
CA GLU A 180 22.22 -28.08 -8.78
C GLU A 180 21.63 -28.03 -7.37
N SER A 181 22.47 -27.80 -6.34
CA SER A 181 22.01 -27.60 -4.97
C SER A 181 21.02 -26.43 -4.83
N ALA A 182 21.22 -25.35 -5.59
CA ALA A 182 20.30 -24.20 -5.57
C ALA A 182 18.93 -24.54 -6.19
N LEU A 183 18.92 -25.30 -7.29
CA LEU A 183 17.68 -25.78 -7.90
C LEU A 183 16.93 -26.73 -6.97
N GLU A 184 17.63 -27.65 -6.31
CA GLU A 184 17.01 -28.56 -5.33
C GLU A 184 16.45 -27.81 -4.13
N LEU A 185 17.17 -26.79 -3.62
CA LEU A 185 16.67 -25.93 -2.54
C LEU A 185 15.38 -25.20 -2.95
N TRP A 186 15.37 -24.62 -4.15
CA TRP A 186 14.16 -23.98 -4.69
C TRP A 186 12.98 -24.95 -4.76
N LEU A 187 13.18 -26.16 -5.27
CA LEU A 187 12.12 -27.17 -5.36
C LEU A 187 11.61 -27.60 -3.99
N ARG A 188 12.47 -27.72 -2.97
CA ARG A 188 12.06 -28.00 -1.59
C ARG A 188 11.20 -26.89 -1.03
N ILE A 189 11.62 -25.62 -1.15
CA ILE A 189 10.84 -24.46 -0.69
C ILE A 189 9.48 -24.43 -1.39
N LYS A 190 9.45 -24.66 -2.70
CA LYS A 190 8.22 -24.69 -3.48
C LYS A 190 7.27 -25.81 -3.02
N ALA A 191 7.77 -27.00 -2.78
CA ALA A 191 6.97 -28.12 -2.27
C ALA A 191 6.37 -27.83 -0.88
N ASP A 192 7.13 -27.21 0.01
CA ASP A 192 6.65 -26.78 1.33
C ASP A 192 5.52 -25.76 1.22
N VAL A 193 5.66 -24.76 0.34
CA VAL A 193 4.63 -23.77 0.07
C VAL A 193 3.38 -24.40 -0.56
N GLU A 194 3.51 -25.32 -1.50
CA GLU A 194 2.41 -26.07 -2.09
C GLU A 194 1.66 -26.88 -1.03
N SER A 195 2.40 -27.54 -0.12
CA SER A 195 1.82 -28.28 1.01
C SER A 195 1.03 -27.37 1.96
N PHE A 196 1.58 -26.19 2.31
CA PHE A 196 0.91 -25.19 3.13
C PHE A 196 -0.39 -24.70 2.47
N ASN A 197 -0.38 -24.51 1.15
CA ASN A 197 -1.49 -24.00 0.37
C ASN A 197 -2.59 -25.04 0.07
N ALA A 198 -2.30 -26.34 0.17
CA ALA A 198 -3.17 -27.44 -0.31
C ALA A 198 -4.63 -27.38 0.19
N HIS A 199 -4.85 -26.84 1.40
CA HIS A 199 -6.17 -26.74 2.02
C HIS A 199 -6.68 -25.31 2.16
N LYS A 200 -6.07 -24.34 1.45
CA LYS A 200 -6.41 -22.91 1.53
C LYS A 200 -7.06 -22.45 0.22
N PRO A 201 -8.41 -22.39 0.15
CA PRO A 201 -9.11 -22.07 -1.11
C PRO A 201 -8.99 -20.60 -1.54
N LYS A 202 -8.70 -19.70 -0.61
CA LYS A 202 -8.59 -18.26 -0.90
C LYS A 202 -7.14 -17.87 -1.09
N VAL A 203 -6.82 -17.20 -2.19
CA VAL A 203 -5.47 -16.70 -2.49
C VAL A 203 -4.92 -15.81 -1.37
N PHE A 204 -5.77 -15.04 -0.71
CA PHE A 204 -5.37 -14.20 0.43
C PHE A 204 -4.81 -15.00 1.61
N ASP A 205 -5.24 -16.24 1.80
CA ASP A 205 -4.80 -17.11 2.89
C ASP A 205 -3.61 -18.02 2.50
N GLN A 206 -3.14 -17.95 1.23
CA GLN A 206 -2.02 -18.75 0.69
C GLN A 206 -0.68 -18.01 0.80
N LEU A 207 0.44 -18.72 0.84
CA LEU A 207 1.77 -18.20 0.54
C LEU A 207 1.92 -18.06 -0.97
N LEU A 208 2.38 -16.88 -1.44
CA LEU A 208 2.66 -16.67 -2.86
C LEU A 208 4.16 -16.48 -3.05
N LEU A 209 4.82 -17.56 -3.46
CA LEU A 209 6.26 -17.64 -3.61
C LEU A 209 6.70 -17.09 -4.96
N THR A 210 7.81 -16.37 -4.99
CA THR A 210 8.43 -15.82 -6.20
C THR A 210 9.93 -16.05 -6.18
N LEU A 211 10.49 -16.59 -7.26
CA LEU A 211 11.92 -16.57 -7.56
C LEU A 211 12.17 -15.42 -8.55
N SER A 212 12.74 -14.32 -8.07
CA SER A 212 12.92 -13.11 -8.87
C SER A 212 14.31 -12.97 -9.49
N GLY A 213 15.25 -13.80 -9.09
CA GLY A 213 16.59 -13.81 -9.63
C GLY A 213 17.39 -15.05 -9.24
N MET A 214 18.32 -15.42 -10.11
CA MET A 214 19.33 -16.42 -9.88
C MET A 214 20.64 -15.91 -10.47
N ASP A 215 21.70 -16.02 -9.71
CA ASP A 215 23.05 -15.76 -10.19
C ASP A 215 24.04 -16.80 -9.63
N SER A 216 25.14 -17.03 -10.33
CA SER A 216 26.18 -17.96 -9.90
C SER A 216 27.53 -17.54 -10.46
N ASP A 217 28.58 -17.89 -9.75
CA ASP A 217 29.95 -17.70 -10.19
C ASP A 217 30.87 -18.74 -9.53
N SER A 218 32.12 -18.77 -9.95
CA SER A 218 33.14 -19.66 -9.39
C SER A 218 34.51 -19.03 -9.45
N ASN A 219 35.38 -19.48 -8.57
CA ASN A 219 36.83 -19.24 -8.60
C ASN A 219 37.61 -20.57 -8.61
N ASP A 220 38.91 -20.51 -8.44
CA ASP A 220 39.77 -21.70 -8.51
C ASP A 220 39.44 -22.80 -7.46
N PHE A 221 38.75 -22.44 -6.36
CA PHE A 221 38.53 -23.33 -5.22
C PHE A 221 37.07 -23.51 -4.86
N GLU A 222 36.19 -22.53 -5.17
CA GLU A 222 34.81 -22.54 -4.80
C GLU A 222 33.90 -22.16 -5.98
N GLN A 223 32.71 -22.69 -5.95
CA GLN A 223 31.55 -22.25 -6.75
C GLN A 223 30.41 -21.85 -5.83
N TRP A 224 29.60 -20.87 -6.26
CA TRP A 224 28.43 -20.45 -5.52
C TRP A 224 27.26 -20.21 -6.46
N ALA A 225 26.06 -20.36 -5.89
CA ALA A 225 24.82 -19.96 -6.53
C ALA A 225 23.94 -19.22 -5.53
N ARG A 226 23.24 -18.19 -5.99
CA ARG A 226 22.34 -17.36 -5.20
C ARG A 226 20.97 -17.34 -5.81
N LEU A 227 19.94 -17.49 -4.97
CA LEU A 227 18.54 -17.33 -5.30
C LEU A 227 18.01 -16.08 -4.61
N LYS A 228 17.31 -15.22 -5.35
CA LYS A 228 16.53 -14.11 -4.77
C LYS A 228 15.06 -14.55 -4.65
N VAL A 229 14.64 -14.85 -3.43
CA VAL A 229 13.34 -15.43 -3.12
C VAL A 229 12.47 -14.41 -2.40
N GLY A 230 11.27 -14.19 -2.92
CA GLY A 230 10.23 -13.37 -2.29
C GLY A 230 9.01 -14.20 -1.96
N VAL A 231 8.27 -13.79 -0.93
CA VAL A 231 6.98 -14.39 -0.58
C VAL A 231 5.98 -13.32 -0.19
N ARG A 232 4.72 -13.50 -0.64
CA ARG A 232 3.59 -12.77 -0.07
C ARG A 232 2.97 -13.60 1.04
N LEU A 233 2.95 -13.04 2.25
CA LEU A 233 2.55 -13.73 3.48
C LEU A 233 1.05 -13.61 3.74
N PRO A 234 0.36 -14.68 4.17
CA PRO A 234 -0.98 -14.59 4.75
C PRO A 234 -0.92 -14.10 6.21
N VAL A 235 -2.07 -13.81 6.80
CA VAL A 235 -2.18 -13.26 8.17
C VAL A 235 -1.65 -14.22 9.26
N ASP A 236 -1.71 -15.51 9.00
CA ASP A 236 -1.28 -16.56 9.94
C ASP A 236 0.22 -16.93 9.85
N VAL A 237 0.99 -16.20 9.05
CA VAL A 237 2.45 -16.38 8.93
C VAL A 237 3.14 -15.03 9.04
N SER A 238 3.92 -14.84 10.09
CA SER A 238 4.75 -13.64 10.26
C SER A 238 6.02 -13.71 9.37
N PRO A 239 6.70 -12.57 9.13
CA PRO A 239 8.02 -12.58 8.50
C PRO A 239 9.03 -13.46 9.24
N ASP A 240 9.03 -13.45 10.57
CA ASP A 240 9.93 -14.25 11.39
C ASP A 240 9.67 -15.75 11.23
N ASP A 241 8.39 -16.17 11.21
CA ASP A 241 8.00 -17.55 10.94
C ASP A 241 8.50 -18.01 9.55
N TRP A 242 8.38 -17.13 8.56
CA TRP A 242 8.88 -17.43 7.22
C TRP A 242 10.40 -17.57 7.18
N TYR A 243 11.15 -16.66 7.78
CA TYR A 243 12.61 -16.77 7.83
C TYR A 243 13.07 -17.98 8.65
N GLY A 244 12.38 -18.30 9.74
CA GLY A 244 12.59 -19.53 10.49
C GLY A 244 12.44 -20.76 9.60
N LYS A 245 11.35 -20.81 8.81
CA LYS A 245 11.08 -21.89 7.86
C LYS A 245 12.14 -21.99 6.75
N LEU A 246 12.56 -20.86 6.20
CA LEU A 246 13.65 -20.86 5.20
C LEU A 246 14.95 -21.44 5.78
N ASN A 247 15.30 -21.07 7.01
CA ASN A 247 16.51 -21.61 7.66
C ASN A 247 16.42 -23.13 7.91
N GLU A 248 15.23 -23.65 8.27
CA GLU A 248 15.02 -25.10 8.44
C GLU A 248 15.24 -25.86 7.13
N VAL A 249 14.75 -25.34 6.00
CA VAL A 249 14.85 -26.03 4.70
C VAL A 249 16.14 -25.72 3.94
N ALA A 250 16.91 -24.73 4.39
CA ALA A 250 18.09 -24.22 3.69
C ALA A 250 19.20 -25.26 3.47
N GLY A 251 19.28 -26.29 4.36
CA GLY A 251 20.26 -27.40 4.17
C GLY A 251 21.73 -26.93 4.14
N GLY A 252 22.06 -25.87 4.89
CA GLY A 252 23.40 -25.26 4.94
C GLY A 252 23.62 -24.09 3.98
N ALA A 253 22.60 -23.68 3.20
CA ALA A 253 22.64 -22.43 2.47
C ALA A 253 22.58 -21.25 3.45
N LEU A 254 23.28 -20.16 3.14
CA LEU A 254 23.20 -18.90 3.88
C LEU A 254 21.88 -18.18 3.51
N VAL A 255 21.03 -17.91 4.51
CA VAL A 255 19.78 -17.16 4.36
C VAL A 255 20.00 -15.74 4.83
N GLU A 256 19.91 -14.78 3.92
CA GLU A 256 20.09 -13.35 4.20
C GLU A 256 18.80 -12.60 3.87
N PRO A 257 18.01 -12.18 4.89
CA PRO A 257 16.86 -11.31 4.65
C PRO A 257 17.25 -10.04 3.89
N THR A 258 16.41 -9.59 2.97
CA THR A 258 16.63 -8.39 2.17
C THR A 258 15.41 -7.49 2.14
N GLY A 259 15.63 -6.17 2.05
CA GLY A 259 14.55 -5.18 2.08
C GLY A 259 13.86 -5.12 3.44
N PHE A 260 12.69 -4.50 3.44
CA PHE A 260 11.87 -4.34 4.64
C PHE A 260 10.69 -5.32 4.62
N ALA A 261 10.73 -6.30 5.53
CA ALA A 261 9.65 -7.27 5.64
C ALA A 261 8.47 -6.68 6.42
N VAL A 262 7.26 -6.92 5.93
CA VAL A 262 6.02 -6.44 6.56
C VAL A 262 5.04 -7.60 6.78
N PRO A 263 4.32 -7.64 7.93
CA PRO A 263 3.29 -8.66 8.17
C PRO A 263 2.06 -8.39 7.31
N ALA A 264 1.26 -9.42 7.07
CA ALA A 264 -0.07 -9.25 6.52
C ALA A 264 -1.01 -8.60 7.54
N TRP A 265 -2.00 -7.86 7.06
CA TRP A 265 -3.03 -7.28 7.92
C TRP A 265 -4.42 -7.53 7.39
N ARG A 266 -5.37 -7.78 8.31
CA ARG A 266 -6.80 -7.90 8.02
C ARG A 266 -7.58 -6.99 8.96
N CYS A 267 -8.30 -6.03 8.38
CA CYS A 267 -9.14 -5.08 9.11
C CYS A 267 -10.45 -5.74 9.55
N GLU A 268 -10.99 -5.27 10.67
CA GLU A 268 -12.29 -5.67 11.17
C GLU A 268 -13.42 -5.15 10.27
N LYS A 269 -14.29 -6.09 9.84
CA LYS A 269 -15.41 -5.79 8.95
C LYS A 269 -16.56 -5.05 9.65
N ASN A 270 -16.80 -5.31 10.94
CA ASN A 270 -17.95 -4.79 11.69
C ASN A 270 -17.62 -3.52 12.49
N THR A 271 -17.09 -2.51 11.82
CA THR A 271 -16.75 -1.21 12.45
C THR A 271 -17.70 -0.09 12.04
N GLN A 272 -17.72 1.01 12.79
CA GLN A 272 -18.43 2.22 12.40
C GLN A 272 -17.88 2.78 11.08
N LEU A 273 -16.57 2.75 10.90
CA LEU A 273 -15.88 3.19 9.70
C LEU A 273 -16.39 2.45 8.46
N VAL A 274 -16.37 1.11 8.50
CA VAL A 274 -16.86 0.28 7.39
C VAL A 274 -18.33 0.56 7.09
N ARG A 275 -19.20 0.64 8.12
CA ARG A 275 -20.62 0.94 7.92
C ARG A 275 -20.85 2.30 7.25
N ALA A 276 -20.05 3.33 7.60
CA ALA A 276 -20.13 4.65 6.98
C ALA A 276 -19.81 4.58 5.48
N PHE A 277 -18.74 3.87 5.10
CA PHE A 277 -18.41 3.66 3.68
C PHE A 277 -19.48 2.89 2.91
N LEU A 278 -19.99 1.78 3.49
CA LEU A 278 -21.09 1.02 2.84
C LEU A 278 -22.34 1.88 2.62
N SER A 279 -22.66 2.77 3.57
CA SER A 279 -23.76 3.73 3.42
C SER A 279 -23.46 4.76 2.33
N GLY A 280 -22.24 5.30 2.30
CA GLY A 280 -21.78 6.26 1.28
C GLY A 280 -21.87 5.67 -0.13
N ILE A 281 -21.36 4.44 -0.34
CA ILE A 281 -21.41 3.76 -1.63
C ILE A 281 -22.86 3.58 -2.10
N ARG A 282 -23.75 3.10 -1.22
CA ARG A 282 -25.18 2.93 -1.56
C ARG A 282 -25.85 4.26 -1.91
N SER A 283 -25.49 5.36 -1.23
CA SER A 283 -26.06 6.68 -1.53
C SER A 283 -25.71 7.19 -2.92
N GLN A 284 -24.61 6.69 -3.51
CA GLN A 284 -24.20 6.98 -4.89
C GLN A 284 -24.68 5.91 -5.89
N GLY A 285 -25.59 5.04 -5.50
CA GLY A 285 -26.17 3.99 -6.34
C GLY A 285 -25.27 2.76 -6.55
N GLY A 286 -24.19 2.61 -5.74
CA GLY A 286 -23.29 1.47 -5.83
C GLY A 286 -23.73 0.28 -4.99
N GLU A 287 -23.22 -0.89 -5.37
CA GLU A 287 -23.30 -2.13 -4.59
C GLU A 287 -21.97 -2.37 -3.87
N PRO A 288 -21.88 -2.13 -2.55
CA PRO A 288 -20.59 -2.23 -1.84
C PRO A 288 -20.01 -3.64 -1.91
N ARG A 289 -18.70 -3.72 -2.21
CA ARG A 289 -17.96 -4.98 -2.22
C ARG A 289 -16.73 -4.89 -1.32
N PHE A 290 -16.40 -6.03 -0.70
CA PHE A 290 -15.15 -6.18 0.05
C PHE A 290 -14.12 -6.87 -0.80
N VAL A 291 -12.89 -6.34 -0.77
CA VAL A 291 -11.74 -6.94 -1.43
C VAL A 291 -10.60 -7.19 -0.44
N TYR A 292 -9.75 -8.14 -0.77
CA TYR A 292 -8.50 -8.45 -0.08
C TYR A 292 -7.40 -8.47 -1.14
N LYS A 293 -6.35 -7.70 -0.91
CA LYS A 293 -5.27 -7.50 -1.87
C LYS A 293 -4.11 -8.46 -1.63
N THR A 294 -3.48 -8.88 -2.70
CA THR A 294 -2.31 -9.77 -2.64
C THR A 294 -0.98 -9.01 -2.59
N GLY A 295 -1.00 -7.70 -2.80
CA GLY A 295 0.13 -6.79 -2.59
C GLY A 295 0.33 -6.40 -1.13
N THR A 296 1.24 -5.47 -0.90
CA THR A 296 1.46 -4.70 0.34
C THR A 296 0.98 -3.27 0.13
N ALA A 297 0.78 -2.53 1.22
CA ALA A 297 0.50 -1.11 1.26
C ALA A 297 0.95 -0.55 2.62
N ASP A 298 0.93 0.76 2.79
CA ASP A 298 1.19 1.42 4.08
C ASP A 298 0.28 0.92 5.22
N LEU A 299 -0.87 0.31 4.88
CA LEU A 299 -1.72 -0.40 5.84
C LEU A 299 -0.93 -1.42 6.68
N ASN A 300 -0.02 -2.15 6.05
CA ASN A 300 0.79 -3.19 6.71
C ASN A 300 1.74 -2.62 7.77
N ILE A 301 2.08 -1.34 7.64
CA ILE A 301 2.97 -0.61 8.55
C ILE A 301 2.19 0.01 9.70
N VAL A 302 1.13 0.76 9.37
CA VAL A 302 0.44 1.59 10.36
C VAL A 302 -0.60 0.82 11.18
N ALA A 303 -1.31 -0.13 10.59
CA ALA A 303 -2.42 -0.79 11.26
C ALA A 303 -2.00 -1.66 12.47
N PRO A 304 -0.86 -2.39 12.46
CA PRO A 304 -0.37 -3.12 13.61
C PRO A 304 -0.05 -2.24 14.83
N VAL A 305 0.32 -0.98 14.59
CA VAL A 305 0.72 -0.01 15.63
C VAL A 305 -0.48 0.79 16.11
N TRP A 306 -1.24 1.40 15.21
CA TRP A 306 -2.39 2.23 15.57
C TRP A 306 -3.54 1.45 16.20
N LYS A 307 -3.75 0.20 15.77
CA LYS A 307 -4.78 -0.72 16.33
C LYS A 307 -6.18 -0.10 16.43
N CYS A 308 -6.47 0.87 15.59
CA CYS A 308 -7.78 1.48 15.44
C CYS A 308 -8.55 0.81 14.28
N PRO A 309 -9.89 1.01 14.17
CA PRO A 309 -10.62 0.62 12.98
C PRO A 309 -10.03 1.28 11.74
N ALA A 310 -9.63 0.44 10.77
CA ALA A 310 -9.01 0.87 9.53
C ALA A 310 -9.67 0.20 8.33
N LEU A 311 -9.50 0.81 7.17
CA LEU A 311 -9.84 0.24 5.86
C LEU A 311 -9.00 0.92 4.77
N VAL A 312 -9.08 0.38 3.56
CA VAL A 312 -8.41 0.95 2.40
C VAL A 312 -9.44 1.34 1.36
N TYR A 313 -9.32 2.55 0.82
CA TYR A 313 -10.26 3.11 -0.13
C TYR A 313 -9.58 4.09 -1.09
N GLY A 314 -10.04 4.10 -2.33
CA GLY A 314 -9.66 5.07 -3.34
C GLY A 314 -10.20 4.69 -4.72
N PRO A 315 -10.42 5.69 -5.60
CA PRO A 315 -10.79 5.46 -6.99
C PRO A 315 -9.63 4.82 -7.78
N GLY A 316 -9.95 4.24 -8.92
CA GLY A 316 -8.99 3.68 -9.84
C GLY A 316 -8.99 2.14 -9.88
N ASP A 317 -8.63 1.61 -11.05
CA ASP A 317 -8.50 0.17 -11.28
C ASP A 317 -7.07 -0.29 -11.04
N SER A 318 -6.86 -1.04 -9.97
CA SER A 318 -5.53 -1.57 -9.62
C SER A 318 -4.94 -2.56 -10.65
N ALA A 319 -5.68 -2.95 -11.68
CA ALA A 319 -5.11 -3.69 -12.80
C ALA A 319 -4.21 -2.81 -13.69
N LEU A 320 -4.30 -1.49 -13.54
CA LEU A 320 -3.48 -0.51 -14.24
C LEU A 320 -2.24 -0.07 -13.47
N ASP A 321 -2.10 -0.48 -12.18
CA ASP A 321 -0.95 -0.16 -11.34
C ASP A 321 0.36 -0.55 -12.07
N HIS A 322 1.35 0.34 -12.05
CA HIS A 322 2.68 0.16 -12.65
C HIS A 322 2.70 -0.09 -14.17
N THR A 323 1.56 -0.01 -14.86
CA THR A 323 1.50 -0.20 -16.31
C THR A 323 1.82 1.10 -17.07
N PRO A 324 2.21 1.02 -18.35
CA PRO A 324 2.39 2.20 -19.20
C PRO A 324 1.07 2.85 -19.64
N ASN A 325 -0.07 2.18 -19.38
CA ASN A 325 -1.40 2.63 -19.78
C ASN A 325 -2.23 3.16 -18.59
N GLU A 326 -1.57 3.58 -17.53
CA GLU A 326 -2.22 4.06 -16.30
C GLU A 326 -3.13 5.24 -16.60
N ASN A 327 -4.39 5.11 -16.23
CA ASN A 327 -5.42 6.12 -16.39
C ASN A 327 -6.52 5.97 -15.35
N ILE A 328 -7.16 7.08 -14.97
CA ILE A 328 -8.29 7.10 -14.03
C ILE A 328 -9.54 7.67 -14.69
N ASN A 329 -10.69 7.07 -14.37
CA ASN A 329 -11.99 7.60 -14.79
C ASN A 329 -12.38 8.77 -13.89
N LEU A 330 -12.59 9.95 -14.47
CA LEU A 330 -12.89 11.19 -13.75
C LEU A 330 -14.28 11.18 -13.09
N GLU A 331 -15.25 10.45 -13.62
CA GLU A 331 -16.56 10.28 -12.98
C GLU A 331 -16.46 9.38 -11.74
N GLU A 332 -15.63 8.33 -11.82
CA GLU A 332 -15.29 7.47 -10.68
C GLU A 332 -14.61 8.26 -9.58
N TYR A 333 -13.66 9.13 -9.92
CA TYR A 333 -12.98 10.01 -8.97
C TYR A 333 -13.98 10.89 -8.20
N VAL A 334 -14.90 11.55 -8.91
CA VAL A 334 -15.93 12.41 -8.28
C VAL A 334 -16.84 11.61 -7.35
N LYS A 335 -17.28 10.42 -7.77
CA LYS A 335 -18.06 9.54 -6.91
C LYS A 335 -17.30 9.15 -5.65
N ALA A 336 -16.02 8.81 -5.77
CA ALA A 336 -15.18 8.44 -4.63
C ALA A 336 -15.04 9.61 -3.64
N VAL A 337 -14.82 10.83 -4.11
CA VAL A 337 -14.81 12.05 -3.26
C VAL A 337 -16.12 12.21 -2.52
N GLN A 338 -17.25 12.07 -3.20
CA GLN A 338 -18.59 12.20 -2.59
C GLN A 338 -18.87 11.12 -1.55
N ILE A 339 -18.45 9.87 -1.82
CA ILE A 339 -18.59 8.75 -0.89
C ILE A 339 -17.75 8.96 0.35
N LEU A 340 -16.50 9.35 0.19
CA LEU A 340 -15.61 9.62 1.31
C LEU A 340 -16.12 10.78 2.16
N SER A 341 -16.54 11.89 1.55
CA SER A 341 -17.16 13.03 2.25
C SER A 341 -18.39 12.60 3.04
N ALA A 342 -19.27 11.76 2.44
CA ALA A 342 -20.46 11.24 3.11
C ALA A 342 -20.07 10.30 4.27
N ALA A 343 -19.06 9.46 4.10
CA ALA A 343 -18.58 8.55 5.13
C ALA A 343 -17.98 9.32 6.33
N LEU A 344 -17.14 10.32 6.09
CA LEU A 344 -16.57 11.18 7.14
C LEU A 344 -17.68 11.92 7.91
N ASN A 345 -18.65 12.52 7.21
CA ASN A 345 -19.81 13.14 7.84
C ASN A 345 -20.67 12.14 8.63
N GLY A 346 -20.80 10.90 8.15
CA GLY A 346 -21.53 9.83 8.83
C GLY A 346 -20.89 9.41 10.14
N LEU A 347 -19.56 9.24 10.16
CA LEU A 347 -18.79 8.92 11.36
C LEU A 347 -18.94 9.96 12.45
N THR A 348 -18.90 11.24 12.07
CA THR A 348 -18.92 12.35 13.01
C THR A 348 -20.30 12.55 13.66
N LYS A 349 -21.39 12.23 12.96
CA LYS A 349 -22.76 12.33 13.48
C LYS A 349 -23.12 11.19 14.45
N MET A 350 -22.67 9.96 14.20
CA MET A 350 -22.99 8.80 15.05
C MET A 350 -22.39 8.93 16.47
N ASN A 351 -21.23 9.55 16.62
CA ASN A 351 -20.61 9.77 17.93
C ASN A 351 -21.33 10.83 18.78
N LYS A 352 -22.06 11.78 18.19
CA LYS A 352 -22.89 12.73 18.94
C LYS A 352 -24.08 12.06 19.65
N MET A 353 -24.55 10.91 19.15
CA MET A 353 -25.65 10.16 19.78
C MET A 353 -25.18 9.30 20.98
N GLN A 354 -23.92 8.87 21.02
CA GLN A 354 -23.40 8.06 22.11
C GLN A 354 -22.88 8.88 23.32
N SER A 355 -22.60 10.16 23.12
CA SER A 355 -22.19 11.09 24.21
C SER A 355 -23.37 11.75 24.95
N ASN A 356 -24.61 11.50 24.52
CA ASN A 356 -25.85 12.00 25.12
C ASN A 356 -26.67 10.91 25.82
N VAL A 357 -26.11 9.75 26.08
CA VAL A 357 -26.59 8.66 26.93
C VAL A 357 -25.59 8.40 28.07
#